data_2c1aad8257f69c7f055ea205edf6bdce
#
_entry.id   2c1aad8257f69c7f055ea205edf6bdce
#
_cell.length_a   1.000
_cell.length_b   1.000
_cell.length_c   1.000
_cell.angle_alpha   90.00
_cell.angle_beta   90.00
_cell.angle_gamma   90.00
#
_symmetry.space_group_name_H-M   'P 1'
#
loop_
_entity.id
_entity.type
_entity.pdbx_description
1 polymer ?
#
loop_
_entity_poly.entity_id
_entity_poly.type
_entity_poly.pdbx_seq_one_letter_code
_entity_poly.pdbx_strand_id
1 'polypeptide(L)'
;MVRKKDGFLGERSVILPPMIVEMEEKDPLVSSLYITDIGHYPMAEHHHRIRREAIDQYVLIYCVDGSGFYKLNGKTYQVTRNQYFILPAGMPHEYGATEGDKWTIYWVHFRGEHSSVYAEGADKPQEVRVALNSNINNRNNIFEEILSTLHFSNGIEDLRYASSLLHYYLASLRYLRQYRNTARYDDTDSNRPFNNDKNAGLVNAAIHFMKENVERRITLQDILDYVGYSSTRFSALFKQQTGFSPLAYFNRLKIEHACHMLKMTDMHINKICYKVGIEDSLYFSRLFSKVMGMSPSEYRERNVP
;
A
#
# COMPACT_ATOMS: atom_id res chain seq x y z
N MET A 1 -7.80 17.71 22.16
CA MET A 1 -7.45 17.02 20.90
C MET A 1 -8.67 16.25 20.40
N VAL A 2 -9.08 16.43 19.17
CA VAL A 2 -10.26 15.73 18.62
C VAL A 2 -9.82 14.34 18.17
N ARG A 3 -10.24 13.31 18.90
CA ARG A 3 -10.01 11.90 18.52
C ARG A 3 -11.10 11.47 17.55
N LYS A 4 -10.72 10.82 16.45
CA LYS A 4 -11.65 10.32 15.43
C LYS A 4 -11.59 8.79 15.34
N LYS A 5 -12.74 8.16 15.21
CA LYS A 5 -12.87 6.70 14.97
C LYS A 5 -12.87 6.40 13.46
N ASP A 6 -13.44 7.29 12.67
CA ASP A 6 -13.71 7.22 11.24
C ASP A 6 -13.96 8.63 10.69
N GLY A 7 -14.35 8.79 9.43
CA GLY A 7 -14.62 10.08 8.78
C GLY A 7 -13.37 10.75 8.23
N PHE A 8 -12.39 9.98 7.77
CA PHE A 8 -11.17 10.49 7.13
C PHE A 8 -11.41 10.78 5.66
N LEU A 9 -10.78 11.84 5.14
CA LEU A 9 -10.91 12.18 3.73
C LEU A 9 -10.37 11.04 2.85
N GLY A 10 -11.23 10.49 1.98
CA GLY A 10 -10.89 9.38 1.10
C GLY A 10 -10.90 8.01 1.78
N GLU A 11 -11.45 7.90 3.00
CA GLU A 11 -11.66 6.58 3.59
C GLU A 11 -12.64 5.74 2.78
N ARG A 12 -12.41 4.44 2.80
CA ARG A 12 -13.32 3.44 2.24
C ARG A 12 -13.43 2.31 3.22
N SER A 13 -14.64 1.92 3.53
CA SER A 13 -14.91 0.80 4.43
C SER A 13 -16.19 0.09 4.06
N VAL A 14 -16.21 -1.20 4.34
CA VAL A 14 -17.40 -2.06 4.24
C VAL A 14 -17.56 -2.75 5.60
N ILE A 15 -18.76 -2.66 6.15
CA ILE A 15 -19.18 -3.37 7.36
C ILE A 15 -20.28 -4.32 6.92
N LEU A 16 -20.06 -5.61 7.01
CA LEU A 16 -21.05 -6.59 6.58
C LEU A 16 -22.21 -6.67 7.59
N PRO A 17 -23.46 -6.63 7.11
CA PRO A 17 -24.63 -6.81 7.97
C PRO A 17 -24.60 -8.18 8.68
N PRO A 18 -25.16 -8.31 9.89
CA PRO A 18 -25.16 -9.58 10.63
C PRO A 18 -25.72 -10.76 9.86
N MET A 19 -26.76 -10.54 9.03
CA MET A 19 -27.35 -11.57 8.17
C MET A 19 -26.35 -12.12 7.14
N ILE A 20 -25.48 -11.26 6.60
CA ILE A 20 -24.43 -11.66 5.65
C ILE A 20 -23.35 -12.47 6.38
N VAL A 21 -22.93 -12.01 7.56
CA VAL A 21 -21.97 -12.74 8.42
C VAL A 21 -22.51 -14.15 8.78
N GLU A 22 -23.79 -14.28 9.09
CA GLU A 22 -24.43 -15.59 9.32
C GLU A 22 -24.41 -16.49 8.06
N MET A 23 -24.49 -15.92 6.85
CA MET A 23 -24.34 -16.69 5.61
C MET A 23 -22.92 -17.21 5.45
N GLU A 24 -21.90 -16.38 5.78
CA GLU A 24 -20.49 -16.78 5.75
C GLU A 24 -20.20 -17.90 6.74
N GLU A 25 -20.75 -17.83 7.96
CA GLU A 25 -20.57 -18.84 9.00
C GLU A 25 -21.12 -20.22 8.60
N LYS A 26 -22.14 -20.24 7.76
CA LYS A 26 -22.81 -21.48 7.32
C LYS A 26 -22.27 -22.03 6.02
N ASP A 27 -21.54 -21.24 5.25
CA ASP A 27 -21.01 -21.67 3.95
C ASP A 27 -19.73 -22.49 4.12
N PRO A 28 -19.65 -23.71 3.57
CA PRO A 28 -18.51 -24.62 3.80
C PRO A 28 -17.19 -24.13 3.18
N LEU A 29 -17.21 -23.21 2.21
CA LEU A 29 -16.00 -22.64 1.61
C LEU A 29 -15.53 -21.37 2.32
N VAL A 30 -16.40 -20.69 3.04
CA VAL A 30 -16.17 -19.39 3.67
C VAL A 30 -15.93 -19.50 5.17
N SER A 31 -16.68 -20.40 5.85
CA SER A 31 -16.72 -20.46 7.32
C SER A 31 -15.38 -20.64 8.02
N SER A 32 -14.38 -21.18 7.34
CA SER A 32 -13.03 -21.36 7.92
C SER A 32 -12.27 -20.05 8.08
N LEU A 33 -12.54 -19.03 7.24
CA LEU A 33 -11.95 -17.70 7.32
C LEU A 33 -12.81 -16.70 6.52
N TYR A 34 -13.42 -15.73 7.19
CA TYR A 34 -14.32 -14.76 6.57
C TYR A 34 -14.17 -13.36 7.17
N ILE A 35 -14.63 -12.37 6.40
CA ILE A 35 -14.50 -10.94 6.68
C ILE A 35 -15.79 -10.46 7.32
N THR A 36 -15.69 -9.69 8.41
CA THR A 36 -16.84 -8.97 8.97
C THR A 36 -16.81 -7.50 8.64
N ASP A 37 -15.63 -6.92 8.60
CA ASP A 37 -15.40 -5.50 8.32
C ASP A 37 -14.05 -5.36 7.59
N ILE A 38 -13.97 -4.43 6.65
CA ILE A 38 -12.74 -4.17 5.91
C ILE A 38 -12.66 -2.70 5.51
N GLY A 39 -11.46 -2.13 5.47
CA GLY A 39 -11.33 -0.74 5.03
C GLY A 39 -9.90 -0.26 4.82
N HIS A 40 -9.84 0.92 4.24
CA HIS A 40 -8.63 1.69 4.00
C HIS A 40 -8.82 3.11 4.51
N TYR A 41 -7.95 3.55 5.41
CA TYR A 41 -7.91 4.91 5.95
C TYR A 41 -6.65 5.61 5.48
N PRO A 42 -6.73 6.51 4.48
CA PRO A 42 -5.59 7.28 4.02
C PRO A 42 -5.35 8.48 4.94
N MET A 43 -4.09 8.73 5.28
CA MET A 43 -3.64 9.89 6.07
C MET A 43 -4.53 10.18 7.29
N ALA A 44 -4.89 9.15 8.04
CA ALA A 44 -5.82 9.22 9.16
C ALA A 44 -5.18 9.88 10.39
N GLU A 45 -5.19 11.21 10.40
CA GLU A 45 -4.76 12.05 11.51
C GLU A 45 -5.75 11.95 12.67
N HIS A 46 -5.24 11.87 13.91
CA HIS A 46 -6.06 11.74 15.12
C HIS A 46 -6.91 10.46 15.20
N HIS A 47 -6.64 9.47 14.33
CA HIS A 47 -7.31 8.19 14.43
C HIS A 47 -7.08 7.56 15.79
N HIS A 48 -8.17 7.21 16.47
CA HIS A 48 -8.07 6.59 17.79
C HIS A 48 -9.31 5.74 18.10
N ARG A 49 -9.09 4.48 18.35
CA ARG A 49 -10.14 3.52 18.69
C ARG A 49 -9.81 2.84 20.01
N ILE A 50 -10.79 2.83 20.92
CA ILE A 50 -10.70 2.12 22.20
C ILE A 50 -11.83 1.11 22.25
N ARG A 51 -11.48 -0.15 22.44
CA ARG A 51 -12.42 -1.25 22.70
C ARG A 51 -12.20 -1.77 24.12
N ARG A 52 -13.00 -1.29 25.04
CA ARG A 52 -12.95 -1.71 26.45
C ARG A 52 -13.54 -3.10 26.65
N GLU A 53 -14.53 -3.45 25.85
CA GLU A 53 -15.11 -4.77 25.77
C GLU A 53 -14.45 -5.56 24.65
N ALA A 54 -14.25 -6.84 24.91
CA ALA A 54 -13.70 -7.76 23.92
C ALA A 54 -14.68 -7.95 22.75
N ILE A 55 -14.15 -8.04 21.55
CA ILE A 55 -14.92 -8.38 20.36
C ILE A 55 -14.52 -9.78 19.89
N ASP A 56 -15.45 -10.51 19.32
CA ASP A 56 -15.24 -11.86 18.80
C ASP A 56 -14.73 -11.81 17.34
N GLN A 57 -13.70 -11.01 17.10
CA GLN A 57 -13.08 -10.80 15.78
C GLN A 57 -11.59 -10.59 15.97
N TYR A 58 -10.80 -11.15 15.05
CA TYR A 58 -9.41 -10.75 14.86
C TYR A 58 -9.36 -9.45 14.08
N VAL A 59 -8.44 -8.54 14.42
CA VAL A 59 -8.28 -7.26 13.72
C VAL A 59 -6.86 -7.14 13.19
N LEU A 60 -6.69 -7.29 11.90
CA LEU A 60 -5.43 -6.98 11.24
C LEU A 60 -5.38 -5.49 10.91
N ILE A 61 -4.25 -4.85 11.20
CA ILE A 61 -3.91 -3.49 10.75
C ILE A 61 -2.54 -3.55 10.09
N TYR A 62 -2.45 -3.11 8.85
CA TYR A 62 -1.21 -2.96 8.09
C TYR A 62 -0.96 -1.47 7.82
N CYS A 63 0.14 -0.94 8.37
CA CYS A 63 0.57 0.44 8.19
C CYS A 63 1.39 0.55 6.90
N VAL A 64 0.85 1.22 5.90
CA VAL A 64 1.54 1.44 4.62
C VAL A 64 2.29 2.75 4.58
N ASP A 65 1.92 3.72 5.45
CA ASP A 65 2.61 5.00 5.59
C ASP A 65 2.34 5.65 6.95
N GLY A 66 3.28 6.50 7.42
CA GLY A 66 3.19 7.14 8.72
C GLY A 66 3.45 6.19 9.89
N SER A 67 2.92 6.55 11.06
CA SER A 67 3.10 5.78 12.29
C SER A 67 1.87 5.78 13.19
N GLY A 68 1.75 4.74 14.00
CA GLY A 68 0.68 4.55 14.97
C GLY A 68 1.12 3.73 16.17
N PHE A 69 0.18 3.46 17.02
CA PHE A 69 0.38 2.61 18.21
C PHE A 69 -0.81 1.70 18.43
N TYR A 70 -0.59 0.65 19.21
CA TYR A 70 -1.68 -0.10 19.83
C TYR A 70 -1.30 -0.54 21.24
N LYS A 71 -2.34 -0.78 22.06
CA LYS A 71 -2.21 -1.32 23.41
C LYS A 71 -2.92 -2.66 23.49
N LEU A 72 -2.20 -3.65 23.97
CA LEU A 72 -2.70 -5.00 24.17
C LEU A 72 -2.07 -5.56 25.45
N ASN A 73 -2.88 -6.18 26.35
CA ASN A 73 -2.41 -6.76 27.60
C ASN A 73 -1.56 -5.80 28.45
N GLY A 74 -1.96 -4.53 28.55
CA GLY A 74 -1.26 -3.49 29.31
C GLY A 74 0.07 -3.02 28.69
N LYS A 75 0.47 -3.56 27.54
CA LYS A 75 1.67 -3.13 26.80
C LYS A 75 1.31 -2.23 25.64
N THR A 76 2.14 -1.21 25.41
CA THR A 76 2.03 -0.33 24.24
C THR A 76 3.10 -0.71 23.23
N TYR A 77 2.69 -0.84 21.98
CA TYR A 77 3.55 -1.13 20.84
C TYR A 77 3.48 0.03 19.86
N GLN A 78 4.62 0.43 19.32
CA GLN A 78 4.70 1.39 18.22
C GLN A 78 4.67 0.64 16.89
N VAL A 79 4.03 1.23 15.90
CA VAL A 79 3.89 0.67 14.55
C VAL A 79 4.30 1.74 13.55
N THR A 80 5.14 1.36 12.61
CA THR A 80 5.61 2.25 11.56
C THR A 80 5.32 1.66 10.18
N ARG A 81 5.64 2.41 9.15
CA ARG A 81 5.48 1.99 7.76
C ARG A 81 6.01 0.56 7.51
N ASN A 82 5.28 -0.22 6.72
CA ASN A 82 5.55 -1.60 6.37
C ASN A 82 5.52 -2.58 7.57
N GLN A 83 4.82 -2.22 8.62
CA GLN A 83 4.53 -3.14 9.72
C GLN A 83 3.05 -3.45 9.80
N TYR A 84 2.74 -4.68 10.20
CA TYR A 84 1.38 -5.10 10.52
C TYR A 84 1.33 -5.77 11.87
N PHE A 85 0.14 -5.83 12.42
CA PHE A 85 -0.17 -6.59 13.62
C PHE A 85 -1.60 -7.14 13.53
N ILE A 86 -1.87 -8.18 14.32
CA ILE A 86 -3.21 -8.76 14.42
C ILE A 86 -3.61 -8.77 15.89
N LEU A 87 -4.64 -8.01 16.22
CA LEU A 87 -5.24 -8.02 17.55
C LEU A 87 -6.10 -9.28 17.69
N PRO A 88 -5.90 -10.09 18.75
CA PRO A 88 -6.66 -11.32 18.96
C PRO A 88 -8.14 -11.05 19.27
N ALA A 89 -8.99 -11.97 18.84
CA ALA A 89 -10.38 -12.02 19.30
C ALA A 89 -10.44 -12.22 20.82
N GLY A 90 -11.50 -11.75 21.44
CA GLY A 90 -11.72 -11.91 22.87
C GLY A 90 -10.86 -11.03 23.78
N MET A 91 -10.15 -10.04 23.24
CA MET A 91 -9.25 -9.19 24.02
C MET A 91 -9.56 -7.69 23.88
N PRO A 92 -9.69 -6.94 25.00
CA PRO A 92 -9.76 -5.50 24.98
C PRO A 92 -8.48 -4.90 24.39
N HIS A 93 -8.64 -3.85 23.58
CA HIS A 93 -7.49 -3.21 22.90
C HIS A 93 -7.75 -1.75 22.58
N GLU A 94 -6.68 -1.03 22.34
CA GLU A 94 -6.68 0.38 21.91
C GLU A 94 -5.66 0.53 20.80
N TYR A 95 -5.98 1.33 19.76
CA TYR A 95 -5.02 1.67 18.70
C TYR A 95 -5.33 3.03 18.08
N GLY A 96 -4.33 3.62 17.44
CA GLY A 96 -4.49 4.92 16.79
C GLY A 96 -3.22 5.41 16.11
N ALA A 97 -3.34 6.55 15.43
CA ALA A 97 -2.20 7.27 14.87
C ALA A 97 -1.31 7.82 16.00
N THR A 98 0.00 7.89 15.75
CA THR A 98 0.92 8.60 16.64
C THR A 98 0.55 10.08 16.68
N GLU A 99 0.66 10.70 17.85
CA GLU A 99 0.35 12.13 18.01
C GLU A 99 1.23 12.98 17.09
N GLY A 100 0.59 13.85 16.30
CA GLY A 100 1.27 14.71 15.32
C GLY A 100 1.66 14.02 14.02
N ASP A 101 1.32 12.74 13.85
CA ASP A 101 1.56 11.99 12.61
C ASP A 101 0.23 11.58 11.95
N LYS A 102 0.31 11.21 10.68
CA LYS A 102 -0.82 10.72 9.87
C LYS A 102 -0.45 9.36 9.37
N TRP A 103 -1.16 8.33 9.80
CA TRP A 103 -0.93 7.03 9.23
C TRP A 103 -1.92 6.66 8.12
N THR A 104 -1.46 5.90 7.17
CA THR A 104 -2.28 5.27 6.15
C THR A 104 -2.31 3.78 6.41
N ILE A 105 -3.50 3.23 6.58
CA ILE A 105 -3.66 1.83 6.97
C ILE A 105 -4.66 1.10 6.09
N TYR A 106 -4.38 -0.17 5.85
CA TYR A 106 -5.35 -1.19 5.51
C TYR A 106 -5.74 -1.94 6.79
N TRP A 107 -7.02 -2.18 6.99
CA TRP A 107 -7.50 -2.91 8.14
C TRP A 107 -8.61 -3.89 7.76
N VAL A 108 -8.65 -5.06 8.39
CA VAL A 108 -9.70 -6.06 8.19
C VAL A 108 -9.99 -6.76 9.49
N HIS A 109 -11.28 -6.89 9.81
CA HIS A 109 -11.79 -7.75 10.86
C HIS A 109 -12.21 -9.06 10.22
N PHE A 110 -11.84 -10.16 10.85
CA PHE A 110 -12.09 -11.49 10.31
C PHE A 110 -12.34 -12.52 11.41
N ARG A 111 -13.03 -13.58 11.07
CA ARG A 111 -13.39 -14.70 11.92
C ARG A 111 -13.17 -16.03 11.19
N GLY A 112 -13.44 -17.12 11.86
CA GLY A 112 -13.29 -18.48 11.36
C GLY A 112 -12.19 -19.27 12.09
N GLU A 113 -12.21 -20.58 11.98
CA GLU A 113 -11.30 -21.47 12.70
C GLU A 113 -9.82 -21.27 12.30
N HIS A 114 -9.54 -20.83 11.06
CA HIS A 114 -8.20 -20.57 10.59
C HIS A 114 -7.64 -19.20 11.01
N SER A 115 -8.46 -18.35 11.64
CA SER A 115 -8.03 -16.99 12.05
C SER A 115 -6.85 -17.03 13.01
N SER A 116 -6.87 -17.95 13.98
CA SER A 116 -5.80 -18.10 14.97
C SER A 116 -4.47 -18.49 14.35
N VAL A 117 -4.47 -19.27 13.26
CA VAL A 117 -3.26 -19.69 12.54
C VAL A 117 -2.55 -18.50 11.93
N TYR A 118 -3.32 -17.57 11.33
CA TYR A 118 -2.73 -16.35 10.75
C TYR A 118 -2.30 -15.33 11.82
N ALA A 119 -3.00 -15.32 12.97
CA ALA A 119 -2.72 -14.39 14.08
C ALA A 119 -1.55 -14.82 14.95
N GLU A 120 -1.10 -16.08 14.88
CA GLU A 120 -0.03 -16.60 15.73
C GLU A 120 1.26 -15.77 15.64
N GLY A 121 1.69 -15.17 16.77
CA GLY A 121 2.88 -14.32 16.86
C GLY A 121 2.70 -12.92 16.26
N ALA A 122 1.56 -12.61 15.65
CA ALA A 122 1.27 -11.31 15.06
C ALA A 122 0.59 -10.34 16.04
N ASP A 123 0.45 -10.71 17.32
CA ASP A 123 0.11 -9.82 18.43
C ASP A 123 1.19 -8.77 18.73
N LYS A 124 2.38 -8.94 18.16
CA LYS A 124 3.49 -7.97 18.12
C LYS A 124 3.66 -7.43 16.69
N PRO A 125 4.24 -6.21 16.53
CA PRO A 125 4.49 -5.67 15.20
C PRO A 125 5.36 -6.61 14.36
N GLN A 126 4.87 -6.97 13.19
CA GLN A 126 5.55 -7.81 12.21
C GLN A 126 6.05 -6.95 11.07
N GLU A 127 7.33 -7.06 10.72
CA GLU A 127 7.92 -6.29 9.64
C GLU A 127 7.69 -6.98 8.29
N VAL A 128 7.05 -6.25 7.38
CA VAL A 128 6.99 -6.63 5.97
C VAL A 128 8.21 -6.03 5.27
N ARG A 129 9.35 -6.73 5.37
CA ARG A 129 10.60 -6.25 4.76
C ARG A 129 10.42 -6.01 3.27
N VAL A 130 10.70 -4.79 2.87
CA VAL A 130 10.71 -4.38 1.47
C VAL A 130 12.00 -4.90 0.83
N ALA A 131 11.87 -5.69 -0.21
CA ALA A 131 12.98 -6.20 -1.01
C ALA A 131 12.60 -6.13 -2.50
N LEU A 132 13.56 -6.27 -3.39
CA LEU A 132 13.36 -6.24 -4.84
C LEU A 132 12.19 -7.08 -5.35
N ASN A 133 11.92 -8.19 -4.69
CA ASN A 133 10.86 -9.14 -5.01
C ASN A 133 9.72 -9.13 -3.97
N SER A 134 9.52 -8.05 -3.25
CA SER A 134 8.56 -7.99 -2.15
C SER A 134 7.09 -8.01 -2.59
N ASN A 135 6.82 -7.77 -3.88
CA ASN A 135 5.47 -7.85 -4.47
C ASN A 135 4.41 -7.01 -3.70
N ILE A 136 4.84 -5.88 -3.10
CA ILE A 136 3.99 -5.05 -2.22
C ILE A 136 2.74 -4.60 -2.93
N ASN A 137 2.85 -4.19 -4.20
CA ASN A 137 1.68 -3.72 -4.92
C ASN A 137 0.69 -4.82 -5.22
N ASN A 138 1.17 -6.00 -5.54
CA ASN A 138 0.26 -7.11 -5.71
C ASN A 138 -0.51 -7.38 -4.40
N ARG A 139 0.15 -7.24 -3.23
CA ARG A 139 -0.52 -7.35 -1.93
C ARG A 139 -1.58 -6.27 -1.73
N ASN A 140 -1.25 -5.03 -2.04
CA ASN A 140 -2.20 -3.93 -1.94
C ASN A 140 -3.36 -4.11 -2.94
N ASN A 141 -3.06 -4.55 -4.17
CA ASN A 141 -4.09 -4.85 -5.18
C ASN A 141 -5.04 -5.97 -4.73
N ILE A 142 -4.53 -7.02 -4.10
CA ILE A 142 -5.39 -8.08 -3.52
C ILE A 142 -6.35 -7.48 -2.48
N PHE A 143 -5.85 -6.62 -1.60
CA PHE A 143 -6.70 -5.97 -0.60
C PHE A 143 -7.75 -5.06 -1.25
N GLU A 144 -7.35 -4.27 -2.23
CA GLU A 144 -8.26 -3.40 -2.99
C GLU A 144 -9.33 -4.21 -3.74
N GLU A 145 -8.97 -5.36 -4.25
CA GLU A 145 -9.89 -6.27 -4.93
C GLU A 145 -10.93 -6.84 -3.95
N ILE A 146 -10.52 -7.27 -2.75
CA ILE A 146 -11.44 -7.69 -1.69
C ILE A 146 -12.40 -6.55 -1.33
N LEU A 147 -11.85 -5.36 -1.03
CA LEU A 147 -12.64 -4.19 -0.63
C LEU A 147 -13.65 -3.80 -1.72
N SER A 148 -13.22 -3.80 -2.97
CA SER A 148 -14.08 -3.50 -4.13
C SER A 148 -15.18 -4.54 -4.28
N THR A 149 -14.85 -5.83 -4.23
CA THR A 149 -15.83 -6.93 -4.34
C THR A 149 -16.95 -6.77 -3.32
N LEU A 150 -16.58 -6.62 -2.03
CA LEU A 150 -17.56 -6.49 -0.94
C LEU A 150 -18.30 -5.14 -0.93
N HIS A 151 -17.74 -4.10 -1.57
CA HIS A 151 -18.41 -2.82 -1.72
C HIS A 151 -19.57 -2.87 -2.74
N PHE A 152 -19.40 -3.63 -3.82
CA PHE A 152 -20.39 -3.69 -4.89
C PHE A 152 -21.46 -4.76 -4.69
N SER A 153 -21.13 -5.87 -4.05
CA SER A 153 -22.07 -6.99 -3.85
C SER A 153 -21.68 -7.84 -2.64
N ASN A 154 -22.70 -8.42 -2.01
CA ASN A 154 -22.56 -9.35 -0.88
C ASN A 154 -23.27 -10.69 -1.19
N GLY A 155 -23.33 -11.09 -2.46
CA GLY A 155 -23.81 -12.40 -2.87
C GLY A 155 -22.85 -13.50 -2.43
N ILE A 156 -23.34 -14.75 -2.30
CA ILE A 156 -22.53 -15.86 -1.79
C ILE A 156 -21.26 -16.11 -2.62
N GLU A 157 -21.31 -15.91 -3.94
CA GLU A 157 -20.15 -16.05 -4.81
C GLU A 157 -19.08 -14.98 -4.52
N ASP A 158 -19.51 -13.74 -4.24
CA ASP A 158 -18.60 -12.65 -3.88
C ASP A 158 -17.97 -12.89 -2.52
N LEU A 159 -18.73 -13.42 -1.54
CA LEU A 159 -18.22 -13.79 -0.23
C LEU A 159 -17.20 -14.92 -0.31
N ARG A 160 -17.45 -15.96 -1.13
CA ARG A 160 -16.49 -17.05 -1.41
C ARG A 160 -15.23 -16.53 -2.06
N TYR A 161 -15.36 -15.63 -3.03
CA TYR A 161 -14.22 -14.98 -3.68
C TYR A 161 -13.40 -14.13 -2.71
N ALA A 162 -14.06 -13.26 -1.94
CA ALA A 162 -13.42 -12.43 -0.92
C ALA A 162 -12.69 -13.26 0.16
N SER A 163 -13.30 -14.36 0.64
CA SER A 163 -12.67 -15.29 1.58
C SER A 163 -11.40 -15.93 0.99
N SER A 164 -11.45 -16.37 -0.28
CA SER A 164 -10.28 -16.95 -0.96
C SER A 164 -9.14 -15.94 -1.10
N LEU A 165 -9.46 -14.70 -1.44
CA LEU A 165 -8.50 -13.60 -1.50
C LEU A 165 -7.97 -13.22 -0.10
N LEU A 166 -8.79 -13.29 0.96
CA LEU A 166 -8.35 -13.03 2.32
C LEU A 166 -7.30 -14.07 2.76
N HIS A 167 -7.52 -15.35 2.47
CA HIS A 167 -6.50 -16.39 2.70
C HIS A 167 -5.18 -16.04 2.01
N TYR A 168 -5.24 -15.63 0.75
CA TYR A 168 -4.04 -15.25 -0.01
C TYR A 168 -3.39 -13.97 0.54
N TYR A 169 -4.18 -12.99 0.91
CA TYR A 169 -3.70 -11.74 1.51
C TYR A 169 -2.96 -11.98 2.83
N LEU A 170 -3.57 -12.72 3.76
CA LEU A 170 -2.95 -13.07 5.04
C LEU A 170 -1.69 -13.94 4.85
N ALA A 171 -1.74 -14.91 3.93
CA ALA A 171 -0.57 -15.70 3.57
C ALA A 171 0.57 -14.82 3.01
N SER A 172 0.27 -13.78 2.23
CA SER A 172 1.26 -12.85 1.69
C SER A 172 2.00 -12.04 2.77
N LEU A 173 1.36 -11.83 3.92
CA LEU A 173 1.95 -11.17 5.09
C LEU A 173 2.74 -12.16 5.96
N ARG A 174 2.17 -13.34 6.23
CA ARG A 174 2.77 -14.33 7.13
C ARG A 174 3.91 -15.11 6.50
N TYR A 175 3.76 -15.52 5.25
CA TYR A 175 4.70 -16.38 4.54
C TYR A 175 5.51 -15.60 3.49
N LEU A 176 6.20 -14.54 3.95
CA LEU A 176 6.94 -13.62 3.08
C LEU A 176 7.93 -14.31 2.14
N ARG A 177 8.60 -15.39 2.59
CA ARG A 177 9.54 -16.14 1.77
C ARG A 177 8.86 -16.83 0.58
N GLN A 178 7.75 -17.48 0.82
CA GLN A 178 6.96 -18.18 -0.21
C GLN A 178 6.33 -17.17 -1.18
N TYR A 179 5.74 -16.11 -0.65
CA TYR A 179 5.13 -15.05 -1.44
C TYR A 179 6.12 -14.37 -2.40
N ARG A 180 7.38 -14.23 -1.98
CA ARG A 180 8.46 -13.65 -2.80
C ARG A 180 9.03 -14.62 -3.81
N ASN A 181 8.96 -15.92 -3.54
CA ASN A 181 9.60 -16.97 -4.34
C ASN A 181 8.80 -17.36 -5.60
N THR A 182 7.64 -16.78 -5.84
CA THR A 182 6.88 -17.03 -7.09
C THR A 182 7.65 -16.67 -8.37
N ALA A 183 8.73 -15.89 -8.26
CA ALA A 183 9.67 -15.65 -9.36
C ALA A 183 10.75 -16.77 -9.53
N ARG A 184 10.75 -17.80 -8.68
CA ARG A 184 11.80 -18.86 -8.69
C ARG A 184 11.46 -20.11 -9.52
N TYR A 185 10.34 -20.14 -10.20
CA TYR A 185 10.04 -21.30 -11.07
C TYR A 185 10.92 -21.39 -12.32
N ASP A 186 11.80 -20.39 -12.55
CA ASP A 186 12.78 -20.38 -13.65
C ASP A 186 14.22 -20.72 -13.24
N ASP A 187 14.49 -21.04 -11.96
CA ASP A 187 15.86 -21.25 -11.45
C ASP A 187 16.29 -22.72 -11.46
N THR A 188 15.60 -23.62 -12.19
CA THR A 188 16.05 -25.03 -12.37
C THR A 188 16.98 -25.19 -13.56
N ASP A 189 17.27 -24.15 -14.33
CA ASP A 189 18.25 -24.18 -15.40
C ASP A 189 19.56 -23.51 -14.95
N SER A 190 20.40 -24.30 -14.27
CA SER A 190 21.72 -23.89 -13.76
C SER A 190 22.74 -23.54 -14.88
N ASN A 191 22.33 -23.51 -16.14
CA ASN A 191 23.18 -23.24 -17.29
C ASN A 191 22.78 -21.97 -18.09
N ARG A 192 21.84 -21.15 -17.64
CA ARG A 192 21.57 -19.87 -18.31
C ARG A 192 22.54 -18.79 -17.84
N PRO A 193 23.13 -18.00 -18.75
CA PRO A 193 24.01 -16.90 -18.38
C PRO A 193 23.25 -15.86 -17.55
N PHE A 194 23.79 -15.56 -16.40
CA PHE A 194 23.30 -14.84 -15.22
C PHE A 194 22.94 -13.35 -15.42
N ASN A 195 22.64 -12.83 -16.65
CA ASN A 195 22.81 -11.42 -16.91
C ASN A 195 21.60 -10.57 -17.33
N ASN A 196 20.43 -11.10 -17.71
CA ASN A 196 19.38 -10.20 -18.22
C ASN A 196 18.11 -10.08 -17.36
N ASP A 197 17.63 -11.13 -16.70
CA ASP A 197 16.34 -11.08 -16.02
C ASP A 197 16.40 -10.43 -14.62
N LYS A 198 17.51 -10.62 -13.88
CA LYS A 198 17.69 -9.96 -12.57
C LYS A 198 17.81 -8.44 -12.71
N ASN A 199 18.44 -7.98 -13.75
CA ASN A 199 18.64 -6.56 -14.04
C ASN A 199 17.34 -5.88 -14.50
N ALA A 200 16.49 -6.57 -15.25
CA ALA A 200 15.18 -6.07 -15.65
C ALA A 200 14.22 -5.95 -14.43
N GLY A 201 14.22 -6.95 -13.57
CA GLY A 201 13.45 -6.91 -12.31
C GLY A 201 13.85 -5.76 -11.39
N LEU A 202 15.15 -5.46 -11.29
CA LEU A 202 15.69 -4.37 -10.49
C LEU A 202 15.22 -2.99 -10.99
N VAL A 203 15.29 -2.76 -12.29
CA VAL A 203 14.86 -1.50 -12.89
C VAL A 203 13.34 -1.34 -12.79
N ASN A 204 12.58 -2.41 -13.03
CA ASN A 204 11.13 -2.39 -12.88
C ASN A 204 10.70 -2.09 -11.43
N ALA A 205 11.37 -2.66 -10.43
CA ALA A 205 11.12 -2.37 -9.03
C ALA A 205 11.38 -0.90 -8.69
N ALA A 206 12.48 -0.32 -9.22
CA ALA A 206 12.78 1.10 -9.04
C ALA A 206 11.73 2.01 -9.70
N ILE A 207 11.33 1.70 -10.94
CA ILE A 207 10.28 2.44 -11.65
C ILE A 207 8.99 2.41 -10.86
N HIS A 208 8.68 1.26 -10.30
CA HIS A 208 7.49 1.10 -9.49
C HIS A 208 7.54 1.94 -8.21
N PHE A 209 8.62 1.85 -7.44
CA PHE A 209 8.84 2.72 -6.28
C PHE A 209 8.71 4.21 -6.63
N MET A 210 9.25 4.62 -7.78
CA MET A 210 9.11 6.00 -8.26
C MET A 210 7.65 6.38 -8.54
N LYS A 211 6.86 5.51 -9.18
CA LYS A 211 5.44 5.74 -9.46
C LYS A 211 4.62 5.90 -8.18
N GLU A 212 4.87 5.06 -7.19
CA GLU A 212 4.20 5.12 -5.89
C GLU A 212 4.53 6.37 -5.07
N ASN A 213 5.70 6.95 -5.33
CA ASN A 213 6.18 8.13 -4.63
C ASN A 213 6.20 9.38 -5.50
N VAL A 214 5.44 9.42 -6.60
CA VAL A 214 5.43 10.52 -7.58
C VAL A 214 5.04 11.87 -6.95
N GLU A 215 4.22 11.85 -5.91
CA GLU A 215 3.80 13.03 -5.16
C GLU A 215 4.79 13.44 -4.05
N ARG A 216 5.84 12.66 -3.82
CA ARG A 216 6.83 12.90 -2.76
C ARG A 216 8.16 13.35 -3.32
N ARG A 217 8.96 14.00 -2.48
CA ARG A 217 10.37 14.24 -2.76
C ARG A 217 11.14 13.00 -2.36
N ILE A 218 11.68 12.27 -3.34
CA ILE A 218 12.62 11.16 -3.10
C ILE A 218 13.98 11.48 -3.70
N THR A 219 15.01 10.96 -3.08
CA THR A 219 16.42 11.08 -3.50
C THR A 219 16.86 9.82 -4.25
N LEU A 220 18.01 9.89 -4.89
CA LEU A 220 18.63 8.68 -5.46
C LEU A 220 18.91 7.64 -4.37
N GLN A 221 19.29 8.08 -3.16
CA GLN A 221 19.55 7.17 -2.04
C GLN A 221 18.30 6.39 -1.63
N ASP A 222 17.14 7.03 -1.58
CA ASP A 222 15.87 6.36 -1.26
C ASP A 222 15.55 5.26 -2.28
N ILE A 223 15.84 5.51 -3.57
CA ILE A 223 15.68 4.53 -4.64
C ILE A 223 16.66 3.37 -4.45
N LEU A 224 17.93 3.68 -4.12
CA LEU A 224 18.98 2.68 -3.91
C LEU A 224 18.71 1.82 -2.69
N ASP A 225 18.25 2.41 -1.60
CA ASP A 225 17.89 1.71 -0.38
C ASP A 225 16.70 0.78 -0.62
N TYR A 226 15.73 1.23 -1.43
CA TYR A 226 14.60 0.41 -1.84
C TYR A 226 15.04 -0.81 -2.67
N VAL A 227 15.92 -0.61 -3.65
CA VAL A 227 16.36 -1.69 -4.53
C VAL A 227 17.52 -2.52 -3.95
N GLY A 228 18.16 -2.08 -2.86
CA GLY A 228 19.27 -2.78 -2.21
C GLY A 228 20.53 -2.90 -3.09
N TYR A 229 20.84 -1.85 -3.89
CA TYR A 229 21.92 -1.90 -4.87
C TYR A 229 22.88 -0.71 -4.78
N SER A 230 24.13 -0.88 -5.26
CA SER A 230 25.12 0.21 -5.23
C SER A 230 24.86 1.25 -6.33
N SER A 231 25.11 2.53 -5.99
CA SER A 231 24.77 3.71 -6.79
C SER A 231 25.28 3.66 -8.24
N THR A 232 26.56 3.38 -8.44
CA THR A 232 27.21 3.46 -9.76
C THR A 232 26.68 2.40 -10.73
N ARG A 233 26.59 1.15 -10.27
CA ARG A 233 26.10 0.04 -11.10
C ARG A 233 24.61 0.17 -11.41
N PHE A 234 23.81 0.58 -10.41
CA PHE A 234 22.38 0.79 -10.61
C PHE A 234 22.09 1.89 -11.63
N SER A 235 22.73 3.05 -11.49
CA SER A 235 22.51 4.19 -12.40
C SER A 235 22.89 3.86 -13.86
N ALA A 236 23.97 3.12 -14.06
CA ALA A 236 24.36 2.66 -15.40
C ALA A 236 23.35 1.68 -15.98
N LEU A 237 22.93 0.69 -15.20
CA LEU A 237 21.93 -0.30 -15.58
C LEU A 237 20.58 0.35 -15.91
N PHE A 238 20.12 1.23 -15.02
CA PHE A 238 18.85 1.93 -15.19
C PHE A 238 18.85 2.78 -16.47
N LYS A 239 19.96 3.50 -16.73
CA LYS A 239 20.12 4.29 -17.96
C LYS A 239 20.18 3.42 -19.20
N GLN A 240 20.84 2.27 -19.14
CA GLN A 240 20.90 1.32 -20.25
C GLN A 240 19.51 0.80 -20.64
N GLN A 241 18.65 0.50 -19.65
CA GLN A 241 17.32 -0.06 -19.91
C GLN A 241 16.25 0.99 -20.25
N THR A 242 16.32 2.16 -19.61
CA THR A 242 15.28 3.20 -19.75
C THR A 242 15.68 4.36 -20.66
N GLY A 243 16.95 4.50 -20.99
CA GLY A 243 17.50 5.66 -21.70
C GLY A 243 17.74 6.87 -20.79
N PHE A 244 17.32 6.86 -19.54
CA PHE A 244 17.38 7.98 -18.60
C PHE A 244 18.12 7.61 -17.33
N SER A 245 18.74 8.61 -16.65
CA SER A 245 19.19 8.40 -15.29
C SER A 245 17.98 8.25 -14.35
N PRO A 246 18.12 7.57 -13.17
CA PRO A 246 16.99 7.34 -12.26
C PRO A 246 16.22 8.61 -11.89
N LEU A 247 16.91 9.68 -11.50
CA LEU A 247 16.25 10.95 -11.15
C LEU A 247 15.65 11.68 -12.36
N ALA A 248 16.25 11.57 -13.54
CA ALA A 248 15.67 12.14 -14.76
C ALA A 248 14.37 11.41 -15.14
N TYR A 249 14.35 10.10 -14.99
CA TYR A 249 13.14 9.29 -15.19
C TYR A 249 12.05 9.65 -14.17
N PHE A 250 12.42 9.76 -12.90
CA PHE A 250 11.49 10.15 -11.85
C PHE A 250 10.88 11.54 -12.08
N ASN A 251 11.70 12.51 -12.49
CA ASN A 251 11.22 13.83 -12.86
C ASN A 251 10.23 13.78 -14.04
N ARG A 252 10.45 12.89 -15.01
CA ARG A 252 9.52 12.68 -16.12
C ARG A 252 8.17 12.13 -15.63
N LEU A 253 8.17 11.14 -14.73
CA LEU A 253 6.94 10.63 -14.12
C LEU A 253 6.16 11.73 -13.39
N LYS A 254 6.85 12.64 -12.66
CA LYS A 254 6.22 13.79 -12.01
C LYS A 254 5.54 14.72 -13.01
N ILE A 255 6.19 14.98 -14.15
CA ILE A 255 5.59 15.81 -15.19
C ILE A 255 4.40 15.13 -15.86
N GLU A 256 4.47 13.82 -16.13
CA GLU A 256 3.34 13.04 -16.63
C GLU A 256 2.15 13.09 -15.68
N HIS A 257 2.40 12.98 -14.37
CA HIS A 257 1.37 13.11 -13.34
C HIS A 257 0.79 14.54 -13.29
N ALA A 258 1.65 15.56 -13.40
CA ALA A 258 1.21 16.96 -13.50
C ALA A 258 0.34 17.22 -14.73
N CYS A 259 0.68 16.62 -15.89
CA CYS A 259 -0.14 16.72 -17.10
C CYS A 259 -1.55 16.17 -16.88
N HIS A 260 -1.67 15.05 -16.17
CA HIS A 260 -2.98 14.51 -15.82
C HIS A 260 -3.78 15.48 -14.93
N MET A 261 -3.15 16.06 -13.91
CA MET A 261 -3.82 17.06 -13.05
C MET A 261 -4.22 18.32 -13.80
N LEU A 262 -3.37 18.81 -14.73
CA LEU A 262 -3.64 19.97 -15.56
C LEU A 262 -4.87 19.77 -16.47
N LYS A 263 -5.10 18.54 -16.95
CA LYS A 263 -6.26 18.18 -17.78
C LYS A 263 -7.54 17.97 -16.99
N MET A 264 -7.41 17.35 -15.81
CA MET A 264 -8.56 16.83 -15.05
C MET A 264 -9.03 17.76 -13.93
N THR A 265 -8.31 18.85 -13.66
CA THR A 265 -8.63 19.75 -12.54
C THR A 265 -8.34 21.20 -12.86
N ASP A 266 -9.09 22.11 -12.21
CA ASP A 266 -8.86 23.57 -12.25
C ASP A 266 -7.83 24.05 -11.22
N MET A 267 -7.04 23.13 -10.64
CA MET A 267 -6.03 23.47 -9.65
C MET A 267 -5.01 24.47 -10.20
N HIS A 268 -4.66 25.49 -9.41
CA HIS A 268 -3.56 26.39 -9.75
C HIS A 268 -2.26 25.62 -9.99
N ILE A 269 -1.48 26.05 -10.98
CA ILE A 269 -0.22 25.41 -11.37
C ILE A 269 0.74 25.25 -10.18
N ASN A 270 0.82 26.26 -9.31
CA ASN A 270 1.63 26.18 -8.09
C ASN A 270 1.16 25.05 -7.15
N LYS A 271 -0.15 24.82 -7.04
CA LYS A 271 -0.68 23.72 -6.22
C LYS A 271 -0.37 22.36 -6.82
N ILE A 272 -0.40 22.25 -8.15
CA ILE A 272 0.03 21.02 -8.87
C ILE A 272 1.51 20.77 -8.65
N CYS A 273 2.36 21.82 -8.74
CA CYS A 273 3.77 21.77 -8.45
C CYS A 273 4.05 21.11 -7.07
N TYR A 274 3.41 21.61 -6.02
CA TYR A 274 3.53 21.04 -4.67
C TYR A 274 3.00 19.59 -4.59
N LYS A 275 1.89 19.30 -5.25
CA LYS A 275 1.31 17.95 -5.25
C LYS A 275 2.22 16.90 -5.89
N VAL A 276 2.98 17.28 -6.91
CA VAL A 276 3.98 16.37 -7.50
C VAL A 276 5.33 16.40 -6.75
N GLY A 277 5.36 16.92 -5.53
CA GLY A 277 6.54 16.94 -4.65
C GLY A 277 7.68 17.78 -5.20
N ILE A 278 7.38 18.90 -5.87
CA ILE A 278 8.34 19.91 -6.31
C ILE A 278 7.99 21.22 -5.59
N GLU A 279 8.90 21.74 -4.77
CA GLU A 279 8.64 22.93 -3.95
C GLU A 279 8.87 24.23 -4.73
N ASP A 280 9.80 24.22 -5.70
CA ASP A 280 10.17 25.39 -6.51
C ASP A 280 9.35 25.41 -7.81
N SER A 281 8.43 26.37 -7.91
CA SER A 281 7.57 26.56 -9.08
C SER A 281 8.30 27.00 -10.33
N LEU A 282 9.44 27.70 -10.21
CA LEU A 282 10.27 28.07 -11.34
C LEU A 282 11.02 26.86 -11.89
N TYR A 283 11.57 26.05 -11.00
CA TYR A 283 12.17 24.76 -11.37
C TYR A 283 11.13 23.85 -12.02
N PHE A 284 9.93 23.73 -11.45
CA PHE A 284 8.84 22.95 -12.03
C PHE A 284 8.51 23.41 -13.45
N SER A 285 8.33 24.70 -13.68
CA SER A 285 7.98 25.25 -15.00
C SER A 285 9.08 24.97 -16.03
N ARG A 286 10.35 25.14 -15.65
CA ARG A 286 11.49 24.81 -16.52
C ARG A 286 11.56 23.31 -16.84
N LEU A 287 11.36 22.47 -15.83
CA LEU A 287 11.36 21.01 -16.00
C LEU A 287 10.19 20.56 -16.88
N PHE A 288 8.99 21.11 -16.64
CA PHE A 288 7.81 20.84 -17.45
C PHE A 288 8.05 21.21 -18.93
N SER A 289 8.54 22.43 -19.18
CA SER A 289 8.83 22.89 -20.55
C SER A 289 9.93 22.05 -21.21
N LYS A 290 10.93 21.61 -20.47
CA LYS A 290 11.97 20.70 -20.99
C LYS A 290 11.41 19.33 -21.40
N VAL A 291 10.43 18.79 -20.66
CA VAL A 291 9.86 17.46 -20.93
C VAL A 291 8.76 17.53 -21.98
N MET A 292 7.90 18.56 -21.92
CA MET A 292 6.68 18.65 -22.74
C MET A 292 6.83 19.57 -23.96
N GLY A 293 7.92 20.35 -24.06
CA GLY A 293 8.14 21.30 -25.15
C GLY A 293 7.30 22.59 -25.06
N MET A 294 6.51 22.76 -24.00
CA MET A 294 5.66 23.93 -23.77
C MET A 294 5.47 24.18 -22.28
N SER A 295 5.04 25.39 -21.89
CA SER A 295 4.79 25.71 -20.47
C SER A 295 3.57 24.97 -19.91
N PRO A 296 3.45 24.82 -18.57
CA PRO A 296 2.25 24.27 -17.93
C PRO A 296 0.97 25.00 -18.29
N SER A 297 1.02 26.33 -18.44
CA SER A 297 -0.14 27.18 -18.83
C SER A 297 -0.57 26.87 -20.25
N GLU A 298 0.36 26.90 -21.21
CA GLU A 298 0.07 26.56 -22.61
C GLU A 298 -0.46 25.12 -22.75
N TYR A 299 0.07 24.19 -21.94
CA TYR A 299 -0.39 22.81 -21.95
C TYR A 299 -1.85 22.71 -21.48
N ARG A 300 -2.23 23.46 -20.43
CA ARG A 300 -3.60 23.53 -19.95
C ARG A 300 -4.53 24.12 -21.02
N GLU A 301 -4.19 25.28 -21.59
CA GLU A 301 -5.01 25.95 -22.59
C GLU A 301 -5.28 25.09 -23.84
N ARG A 302 -4.31 24.26 -24.25
CA ARG A 302 -4.45 23.35 -25.39
C ARG A 302 -5.26 22.10 -25.11
N ASN A 303 -5.39 21.69 -23.85
CA ASN A 303 -5.96 20.38 -23.46
C ASN A 303 -7.22 20.47 -22.60
N VAL A 304 -7.71 21.67 -22.27
CA VAL A 304 -9.03 21.88 -21.68
C VAL A 304 -9.97 22.23 -22.82
N PRO A 305 -11.12 21.52 -22.97
CA PRO A 305 -12.11 21.80 -24.02
C PRO A 305 -12.81 23.13 -23.84
#